data_2934219559f4607c5937110cb9cbfd11
#
_entry.id   2934219559f4607c5937110cb9cbfd11
#
_cell.length_a   1.000
_cell.length_b   1.000
_cell.length_c   1.000
_cell.angle_alpha   90.00
_cell.angle_beta   90.00
_cell.angle_gamma   90.00
#
_symmetry.space_group_name_H-M   'P 1'
#
loop_
_entity.id
_entity.type
_entity.pdbx_description
1 polymer ?
#
loop_
_entity_poly.entity_id
_entity_poly.type
_entity_poly.pdbx_seq_one_letter_code
_entity_poly.pdbx_strand_id
1 'polypeptide(L)'
;MANPKLLIIDDDAGIRAQLKWGLDDFDVITADSRQMAIEQLEFNQPPLVTLDLGLPPDVEGTSEGFAILQAILERAPNTKVVVVSGSDEKINSQKAIKNGAFEFFAKPVDVVQLRLILERAYTDYQSLK
;
A
#
# COMPACT_ATOMS: atom_id res chain seq x y z
N MET A 1 18.59 -0.06 -14.81
CA MET A 1 18.23 -0.79 -13.57
C MET A 1 16.76 -1.08 -13.56
N ALA A 2 16.38 -2.22 -13.01
CA ALA A 2 14.95 -2.56 -12.91
C ALA A 2 14.27 -1.63 -11.92
N ASN A 3 13.04 -1.23 -12.25
CA ASN A 3 12.22 -0.44 -11.34
C ASN A 3 11.79 -1.30 -10.15
N PRO A 4 11.70 -0.71 -8.95
CA PRO A 4 11.22 -1.48 -7.80
C PRO A 4 9.76 -1.88 -7.99
N LYS A 5 9.42 -3.08 -7.54
CA LYS A 5 8.03 -3.57 -7.60
C LYS A 5 7.18 -2.87 -6.56
N LEU A 6 6.00 -2.48 -6.95
CA LEU A 6 5.02 -1.82 -6.09
C LEU A 6 3.68 -2.53 -6.23
N LEU A 7 3.16 -3.05 -5.13
CA LEU A 7 1.83 -3.65 -5.11
C LEU A 7 0.81 -2.61 -4.67
N ILE A 8 -0.17 -2.32 -5.52
CA ILE A 8 -1.26 -1.40 -5.23
C ILE A 8 -2.52 -2.20 -4.90
N ILE A 9 -3.01 -2.07 -3.67
CA ILE A 9 -4.19 -2.79 -3.19
C ILE A 9 -5.31 -1.79 -3.00
N ASP A 10 -6.31 -1.81 -3.90
CA ASP A 10 -7.46 -0.92 -3.89
C ASP A 10 -8.58 -1.58 -4.70
N ASP A 11 -9.81 -1.53 -4.20
CA ASP A 11 -10.95 -2.12 -4.90
C ASP A 11 -11.49 -1.25 -6.03
N ASP A 12 -11.07 0.00 -6.11
CA ASP A 12 -11.51 0.95 -7.14
C ASP A 12 -10.60 0.84 -8.37
N ALA A 13 -11.16 0.34 -9.47
CA ALA A 13 -10.39 0.17 -10.72
C ALA A 13 -9.85 1.49 -11.27
N GLY A 14 -10.60 2.58 -11.10
CA GLY A 14 -10.17 3.90 -11.54
C GLY A 14 -8.95 4.39 -10.76
N ILE A 15 -8.94 4.19 -9.46
CA ILE A 15 -7.79 4.56 -8.63
C ILE A 15 -6.58 3.70 -8.98
N ARG A 16 -6.76 2.39 -9.15
CA ARG A 16 -5.65 1.51 -9.55
C ARG A 16 -5.03 1.98 -10.87
N ALA A 17 -5.87 2.32 -11.85
CA ALA A 17 -5.38 2.81 -13.15
C ALA A 17 -4.66 4.15 -13.02
N GLN A 18 -5.22 5.08 -12.25
CA GLN A 18 -4.61 6.40 -12.03
C GLN A 18 -3.24 6.27 -11.39
N LEU A 19 -3.12 5.43 -10.37
CA LEU A 19 -1.85 5.24 -9.68
C LEU A 19 -0.84 4.53 -10.57
N LYS A 20 -1.26 3.53 -11.32
CA LYS A 20 -0.38 2.82 -12.24
C LYS A 20 0.22 3.76 -13.28
N TRP A 21 -0.62 4.64 -13.85
CA TRP A 21 -0.15 5.62 -14.82
C TRP A 21 0.77 6.66 -14.20
N GLY A 22 0.43 7.14 -13.00
CA GLY A 22 1.18 8.19 -12.34
C GLY A 22 2.47 7.73 -11.66
N LEU A 23 2.60 6.42 -11.41
CA LEU A 23 3.76 5.83 -10.72
C LEU A 23 4.58 4.97 -11.67
N ASP A 24 4.87 5.50 -12.85
CA ASP A 24 5.58 4.77 -13.90
C ASP A 24 7.06 4.51 -13.59
N ASP A 25 7.59 5.12 -12.53
CA ASP A 25 8.93 4.81 -12.03
C ASP A 25 9.00 3.47 -11.30
N PHE A 26 7.84 2.83 -11.10
CA PHE A 26 7.74 1.55 -10.39
C PHE A 26 7.19 0.48 -11.32
N ASP A 27 7.55 -0.76 -11.02
CA ASP A 27 6.94 -1.93 -11.67
C ASP A 27 5.67 -2.27 -10.90
N VAL A 28 4.54 -1.76 -11.37
CA VAL A 28 3.27 -1.79 -10.65
C VAL A 28 2.55 -3.11 -10.83
N ILE A 29 2.14 -3.70 -9.71
CA ILE A 29 1.29 -4.87 -9.62
C ILE A 29 0.04 -4.44 -8.86
N THR A 30 -1.14 -4.92 -9.23
CA THR A 30 -2.39 -4.51 -8.60
C THR A 30 -3.13 -5.68 -7.99
N ALA A 31 -3.93 -5.39 -6.95
CA ALA A 31 -4.82 -6.35 -6.32
C ALA A 31 -6.08 -5.62 -5.84
N ASP A 32 -7.22 -6.31 -5.87
CA ASP A 32 -8.51 -5.72 -5.50
C ASP A 32 -9.13 -6.38 -4.26
N SER A 33 -8.45 -7.34 -3.65
CA SER A 33 -8.96 -8.10 -2.51
C SER A 33 -7.81 -8.64 -1.68
N ARG A 34 -8.14 -9.11 -0.47
CA ARG A 34 -7.16 -9.75 0.41
C ARG A 34 -6.49 -10.94 -0.27
N GLN A 35 -7.29 -11.82 -0.87
CA GLN A 35 -6.76 -13.03 -1.50
C GLN A 35 -5.75 -12.68 -2.58
N MET A 36 -6.11 -11.80 -3.50
CA MET A 36 -5.22 -11.40 -4.58
C MET A 36 -3.99 -10.69 -4.04
N ALA A 37 -4.15 -9.83 -3.02
CA ALA A 37 -3.04 -9.13 -2.41
C ALA A 37 -1.99 -10.09 -1.85
N ILE A 38 -2.43 -11.11 -1.11
CA ILE A 38 -1.51 -12.09 -0.54
C ILE A 38 -0.85 -12.93 -1.63
N GLU A 39 -1.60 -13.35 -2.65
CA GLU A 39 -1.03 -14.09 -3.78
C GLU A 39 0.06 -13.28 -4.48
N GLN A 40 -0.20 -12.00 -4.76
CA GLN A 40 0.77 -11.14 -5.42
C GLN A 40 1.97 -10.85 -4.52
N LEU A 41 1.74 -10.69 -3.23
CA LEU A 41 2.83 -10.50 -2.28
C LEU A 41 3.79 -11.69 -2.29
N GLU A 42 3.25 -12.89 -2.24
CA GLU A 42 4.06 -14.10 -2.20
C GLU A 42 4.77 -14.38 -3.52
N PHE A 43 4.08 -14.14 -4.64
CA PHE A 43 4.63 -14.40 -5.97
C PHE A 43 5.70 -13.38 -6.35
N ASN A 44 5.44 -12.09 -6.12
CA ASN A 44 6.31 -11.01 -6.60
C ASN A 44 7.27 -10.46 -5.56
N GLN A 45 6.98 -10.67 -4.29
CA GLN A 45 7.79 -10.15 -3.16
C GLN A 45 8.12 -8.65 -3.31
N PRO A 46 7.07 -7.79 -3.50
CA PRO A 46 7.32 -6.38 -3.71
C PRO A 46 7.87 -5.72 -2.44
N PRO A 47 8.86 -4.82 -2.56
CA PRO A 47 9.34 -4.08 -1.40
C PRO A 47 8.38 -3.01 -0.93
N LEU A 48 7.44 -2.60 -1.78
CA LEU A 48 6.53 -1.49 -1.53
C LEU A 48 5.09 -1.90 -1.78
N VAL A 49 4.20 -1.42 -0.92
CA VAL A 49 2.76 -1.66 -1.04
C VAL A 49 2.02 -0.36 -0.74
N THR A 50 1.02 -0.02 -1.56
CA THR A 50 0.00 0.94 -1.16
C THR A 50 -1.26 0.17 -0.82
N LEU A 51 -1.92 0.52 0.28
CA LEU A 51 -3.04 -0.23 0.80
C LEU A 51 -4.20 0.69 1.14
N ASP A 52 -5.33 0.50 0.45
CA ASP A 52 -6.60 1.13 0.80
C ASP A 52 -7.22 0.37 1.98
N LEU A 53 -7.72 1.10 2.97
CA LEU A 53 -8.34 0.47 4.14
C LEU A 53 -9.76 0.00 3.87
N GLY A 54 -10.49 0.65 2.98
CA GLY A 54 -11.89 0.32 2.70
C GLY A 54 -12.04 -0.75 1.63
N LEU A 55 -11.77 -2.00 1.96
CA LEU A 55 -11.83 -3.11 1.03
C LEU A 55 -12.97 -4.08 1.38
N PRO A 56 -13.54 -4.78 0.37
CA PRO A 56 -14.51 -5.83 0.66
C PRO A 56 -13.95 -6.89 1.61
N PRO A 57 -14.71 -7.44 2.53
CA PRO A 57 -16.15 -7.24 2.74
C PRO A 57 -16.52 -6.03 3.58
N ASP A 58 -15.58 -5.18 3.99
CA ASP A 58 -15.86 -4.02 4.84
C ASP A 58 -15.46 -2.71 4.12
N VAL A 59 -16.18 -2.41 3.04
CA VAL A 59 -15.84 -1.29 2.14
C VAL A 59 -15.92 0.06 2.84
N GLU A 60 -16.88 0.24 3.76
CA GLU A 60 -17.07 1.50 4.45
C GLU A 60 -16.28 1.59 5.77
N GLY A 61 -15.68 0.48 6.18
CA GLY A 61 -14.87 0.43 7.40
C GLY A 61 -13.39 0.25 7.09
N THR A 62 -12.65 -0.18 8.09
CA THR A 62 -11.20 -0.32 8.00
C THR A 62 -10.70 -1.70 8.40
N SER A 63 -11.60 -2.59 8.84
CA SER A 63 -11.19 -3.87 9.41
C SER A 63 -10.44 -4.75 8.40
N GLU A 64 -10.90 -4.77 7.15
CA GLU A 64 -10.26 -5.57 6.12
C GLU A 64 -8.87 -5.02 5.79
N GLY A 65 -8.76 -3.70 5.64
CA GLY A 65 -7.48 -3.08 5.35
C GLY A 65 -6.44 -3.32 6.44
N PHE A 66 -6.83 -3.19 7.71
CA PHE A 66 -5.90 -3.47 8.81
C PHE A 66 -5.54 -4.95 8.91
N ALA A 67 -6.48 -5.85 8.59
CA ALA A 67 -6.18 -7.28 8.52
C ALA A 67 -5.15 -7.60 7.44
N ILE A 68 -5.26 -6.93 6.28
CA ILE A 68 -4.29 -7.09 5.20
C ILE A 68 -2.92 -6.54 5.61
N LEU A 69 -2.88 -5.37 6.25
CA LEU A 69 -1.63 -4.78 6.75
C LEU A 69 -0.90 -5.77 7.67
N GLN A 70 -1.62 -6.35 8.62
CA GLN A 70 -1.06 -7.32 9.54
C GLN A 70 -0.55 -8.55 8.78
N ALA A 71 -1.34 -9.08 7.84
CA ALA A 71 -0.96 -10.25 7.05
C ALA A 71 0.30 -10.01 6.23
N ILE A 72 0.43 -8.82 5.63
CA ILE A 72 1.62 -8.46 4.85
C ILE A 72 2.85 -8.44 5.75
N LEU A 73 2.77 -7.76 6.89
CA LEU A 73 3.93 -7.60 7.76
C LEU A 73 4.32 -8.89 8.48
N GLU A 74 3.38 -9.80 8.69
CA GLU A 74 3.72 -11.14 9.22
C GLU A 74 4.52 -11.95 8.22
N ARG A 75 4.19 -11.83 6.93
CA ARG A 75 4.86 -12.58 5.85
C ARG A 75 6.13 -11.90 5.36
N ALA A 76 6.14 -10.58 5.35
CA ALA A 76 7.23 -9.79 4.79
C ALA A 76 7.49 -8.58 5.70
N PRO A 77 8.14 -8.78 6.85
CA PRO A 77 8.28 -7.71 7.86
C PRO A 77 9.06 -6.49 7.39
N ASN A 78 9.86 -6.62 6.35
CA ASN A 78 10.65 -5.49 5.83
C ASN A 78 9.94 -4.73 4.71
N THR A 79 8.83 -5.25 4.19
CA THR A 79 8.04 -4.57 3.16
C THR A 79 7.48 -3.27 3.73
N LYS A 80 7.60 -2.19 2.97
CA LYS A 80 7.11 -0.88 3.37
C LYS A 80 5.69 -0.68 2.84
N VAL A 81 4.75 -0.49 3.76
CA VAL A 81 3.34 -0.31 3.42
C VAL A 81 2.95 1.13 3.65
N VAL A 82 2.45 1.79 2.62
CA VAL A 82 1.84 3.12 2.70
C VAL A 82 0.33 2.92 2.68
N VAL A 83 -0.33 3.29 3.78
CA VAL A 83 -1.78 3.16 3.88
C VAL A 83 -2.43 4.40 3.28
N VAL A 84 -3.44 4.20 2.45
CA VAL A 84 -4.19 5.27 1.79
C VAL A 84 -5.65 5.15 2.20
N SER A 85 -6.24 6.22 2.74
CA SER A 85 -7.62 6.15 3.22
C SER A 85 -8.33 7.49 3.08
N GLY A 86 -9.65 7.42 2.82
CA GLY A 86 -10.50 8.60 2.69
C GLY A 86 -11.29 8.96 3.93
N SER A 87 -11.16 8.22 5.03
CA SER A 87 -12.00 8.44 6.22
C SER A 87 -11.16 8.49 7.49
N ASP A 88 -11.65 9.28 8.48
CA ASP A 88 -11.08 9.40 9.84
C ASP A 88 -9.56 9.47 9.85
N GLU A 89 -9.01 10.42 9.10
CA GLU A 89 -7.58 10.56 8.85
C GLU A 89 -6.76 10.51 10.14
N LYS A 90 -7.16 11.25 11.18
CA LYS A 90 -6.40 11.33 12.41
C LYS A 90 -6.31 9.99 13.12
N ILE A 91 -7.45 9.32 13.27
CA ILE A 91 -7.53 8.03 13.98
C ILE A 91 -6.82 6.95 13.17
N ASN A 92 -7.10 6.89 11.88
CA ASN A 92 -6.56 5.85 11.01
C ASN A 92 -5.06 6.00 10.79
N SER A 93 -4.56 7.25 10.71
CA SER A 93 -3.11 7.46 10.57
C SER A 93 -2.35 6.98 11.80
N GLN A 94 -2.86 7.29 12.99
CA GLN A 94 -2.24 6.84 14.23
C GLN A 94 -2.25 5.32 14.32
N LYS A 95 -3.39 4.70 14.00
CA LYS A 95 -3.53 3.25 14.05
C LYS A 95 -2.65 2.55 13.03
N ALA A 96 -2.56 3.09 11.81
CA ALA A 96 -1.73 2.51 10.75
C ALA A 96 -0.26 2.51 11.14
N ILE A 97 0.24 3.63 11.61
CA ILE A 97 1.65 3.74 12.03
C ILE A 97 1.94 2.81 13.22
N LYS A 98 1.03 2.78 14.19
CA LYS A 98 1.17 1.90 15.35
C LYS A 98 1.22 0.43 14.95
N ASN A 99 0.53 0.07 13.87
CA ASN A 99 0.49 -1.32 13.38
C ASN A 99 1.56 -1.62 12.33
N GLY A 100 2.52 -0.71 12.13
CA GLY A 100 3.70 -0.99 11.33
C GLY A 100 3.71 -0.41 9.93
N ALA A 101 2.71 0.39 9.56
CA ALA A 101 2.74 1.08 8.26
C ALA A 101 3.89 2.09 8.23
N PHE A 102 4.52 2.23 7.07
CA PHE A 102 5.58 3.20 6.89
C PHE A 102 5.04 4.62 6.93
N GLU A 103 3.89 4.83 6.28
CA GLU A 103 3.28 6.16 6.18
C GLU A 103 1.79 6.02 5.95
N PHE A 104 1.05 7.08 6.22
CA PHE A 104 -0.38 7.19 5.94
C PHE A 104 -0.61 8.39 5.00
N PHE A 105 -1.43 8.16 3.97
CA PHE A 105 -1.73 9.18 2.97
C PHE A 105 -3.25 9.34 2.84
N ALA A 106 -3.75 10.56 3.04
CA ALA A 106 -5.19 10.81 2.95
C ALA A 106 -5.63 10.97 1.50
N LYS A 107 -6.79 10.41 1.17
CA LYS A 107 -7.42 10.65 -0.14
C LYS A 107 -8.04 12.06 -0.16
N PRO A 108 -8.12 12.74 -1.30
CA PRO A 108 -7.72 12.27 -2.63
C PRO A 108 -6.19 12.21 -2.79
N VAL A 109 -5.72 11.25 -3.59
CA VAL A 109 -4.29 10.99 -3.72
C VAL A 109 -3.65 12.03 -4.65
N ASP A 110 -2.63 12.71 -4.13
CA ASP A 110 -1.71 13.49 -4.94
C ASP A 110 -0.57 12.54 -5.33
N VAL A 111 -0.52 12.18 -6.62
CA VAL A 111 0.43 11.19 -7.10
C VAL A 111 1.88 11.65 -6.93
N VAL A 112 2.13 12.96 -7.06
CA VAL A 112 3.49 13.50 -6.88
C VAL A 112 3.96 13.30 -5.44
N GLN A 113 3.10 13.62 -4.48
CA GLN A 113 3.41 13.43 -3.06
C GLN A 113 3.57 11.96 -2.72
N LEU A 114 2.69 11.11 -3.25
CA LEU A 114 2.76 9.68 -3.01
C LEU A 114 4.07 9.09 -3.58
N ARG A 115 4.48 9.54 -4.77
CA ARG A 115 5.75 9.09 -5.36
C ARG A 115 6.93 9.42 -4.45
N LEU A 116 6.96 10.62 -3.89
CA LEU A 116 8.04 11.03 -2.97
C LEU A 116 8.07 10.15 -1.72
N ILE A 117 6.90 9.82 -1.17
CA ILE A 117 6.79 8.95 -0.01
C ILE A 117 7.29 7.54 -0.37
N LEU A 118 6.91 7.03 -1.54
CA LEU A 118 7.34 5.70 -1.98
C LEU A 118 8.83 5.63 -2.24
N GLU A 119 9.42 6.68 -2.80
CA GLU A 119 10.87 6.75 -3.00
C GLU A 119 11.61 6.72 -1.66
N ARG A 120 11.11 7.47 -0.67
CA ARG A 120 11.66 7.45 0.67
C ARG A 120 11.53 6.07 1.31
N ALA A 121 10.37 5.44 1.12
CA ALA A 121 10.11 4.10 1.64
C ALA A 121 11.07 3.07 1.04
N TYR A 122 11.34 3.18 -0.27
CA TYR A 122 12.26 2.27 -0.93
C TYR A 122 13.70 2.45 -0.44
N THR A 123 14.13 3.69 -0.24
CA THR A 123 15.43 3.97 0.34
C THR A 123 15.56 3.31 1.72
N ASP A 124 14.52 3.45 2.54
CA ASP A 124 14.49 2.84 3.86
C ASP A 124 14.50 1.31 3.78
N TYR A 125 13.75 0.74 2.84
CA TYR A 125 13.74 -0.70 2.60
C TYR A 125 15.15 -1.22 2.25
N GLN A 126 15.86 -0.52 1.37
CA GLN A 126 17.20 -0.91 0.95
C GLN A 126 18.19 -0.87 2.10
N SER A 127 18.02 0.04 3.04
CA SER A 127 18.94 0.17 4.18
C SER A 127 18.84 -0.98 5.17
N LEU A 128 17.76 -1.78 5.10
CA LEU A 128 17.55 -2.93 5.97
C LEU A 128 18.22 -4.21 5.47
N LYS A 129 18.81 -4.15 4.30
CA LYS A 129 19.47 -5.33 3.70
C LYS A 129 20.93 -5.45 4.07
#